data_4e1194af92605ae99840e92445f854a2
#
_entry.id   4e1194af92605ae99840e92445f854a2
#
_cell.length_a   1.000
_cell.length_b   1.000
_cell.length_c   1.000
_cell.angle_alpha   90.00
_cell.angle_beta   90.00
_cell.angle_gamma   90.00
#
_symmetry.space_group_name_H-M   'P 1'
#
loop_
_entity.id
_entity.type
_entity.pdbx_description
1 polymer ?
#
loop_
_entity_poly.entity_id
_entity_poly.type
_entity_poly.pdbx_seq_one_letter_code
_entity_poly.pdbx_strand_id
1 'polypeptide(L)'
;DLILGITPPGTFGHPVYAIVATVTAIITFLPAIRRLLTSNQHVHDFVLLILDSLGLGVFTVVGIQTAYSVSTGRGAFLVVFVGVITGVGGGVLRDVLAGEKPYIFVKHIYACASIAGAVACVIIWRFNSTAAVIAGAAIVFVVRLLAAHFRWSLPKADRFGPALPQEQSENDENTQEI
;
A
#
# COMPACT_ATOMS: atom_id res chain seq x y z
N ASP A 1 7.03 1.45 14.45
CA ASP A 1 7.74 1.98 15.63
C ASP A 1 6.82 2.90 16.46
N LEU A 2 6.25 3.98 15.87
CA LEU A 2 5.44 4.96 16.61
C LEU A 2 4.24 4.35 17.36
N ILE A 3 3.49 3.44 16.73
CA ILE A 3 2.33 2.76 17.35
C ILE A 3 2.76 1.89 18.54
N LEU A 4 3.98 1.37 18.50
CA LEU A 4 4.56 0.54 19.56
C LEU A 4 5.25 1.36 20.66
N GLY A 5 5.34 2.68 20.49
CA GLY A 5 6.01 3.57 21.44
C GLY A 5 7.54 3.54 21.34
N ILE A 6 8.09 3.03 20.23
CA ILE A 6 9.54 3.02 19.97
C ILE A 6 9.96 4.40 19.47
N THR A 7 10.62 5.15 20.35
CA THR A 7 11.16 6.48 20.03
C THR A 7 12.64 6.58 20.46
N PRO A 8 13.55 7.02 19.55
CA PRO A 8 13.34 7.31 18.13
C PRO A 8 13.12 6.04 17.30
N PRO A 9 12.40 6.13 16.13
CA PRO A 9 12.22 5.00 15.24
C PRO A 9 13.58 4.41 14.81
N GLY A 10 13.68 3.06 14.82
CA GLY A 10 14.94 2.36 14.54
C GLY A 10 15.58 2.69 13.19
N THR A 11 14.78 3.14 12.23
CA THR A 11 15.25 3.59 10.91
C THR A 11 16.24 4.78 10.99
N PHE A 12 16.07 5.67 11.97
CA PHE A 12 16.97 6.81 12.15
C PHE A 12 18.32 6.42 12.76
N GLY A 13 18.39 5.26 13.42
CA GLY A 13 19.65 4.74 13.96
C GLY A 13 20.59 4.15 12.88
N HIS A 14 20.08 3.87 11.68
CA HIS A 14 20.84 3.23 10.61
C HIS A 14 20.81 4.06 9.32
N PRO A 15 21.90 4.77 8.97
CA PRO A 15 21.97 5.63 7.78
C PRO A 15 21.82 4.85 6.46
N VAL A 16 22.00 3.53 6.49
CA VAL A 16 21.87 2.65 5.32
C VAL A 16 20.52 2.82 4.61
N TYR A 17 19.44 2.96 5.34
CA TYR A 17 18.11 3.15 4.73
C TYR A 17 18.01 4.44 3.94
N ALA A 18 18.54 5.54 4.47
CA ALA A 18 18.58 6.83 3.79
C ALA A 18 19.50 6.79 2.56
N ILE A 19 20.67 6.12 2.67
CA ILE A 19 21.60 5.96 1.56
C ILE A 19 20.96 5.17 0.43
N VAL A 20 20.34 4.01 0.73
CA VAL A 20 19.66 3.18 -0.28
C VAL A 20 18.52 3.95 -0.95
N ALA A 21 17.70 4.68 -0.18
CA ALA A 21 16.62 5.49 -0.74
C ALA A 21 17.15 6.59 -1.66
N THR A 22 18.21 7.30 -1.24
CA THR A 22 18.83 8.38 -2.04
C THR A 22 19.45 7.83 -3.32
N VAL A 23 20.20 6.74 -3.24
CA VAL A 23 20.81 6.09 -4.42
C VAL A 23 19.74 5.62 -5.39
N THR A 24 18.68 4.98 -4.90
CA THR A 24 17.55 4.54 -5.73
C THR A 24 16.86 5.72 -6.40
N ALA A 25 16.63 6.81 -5.67
CA ALA A 25 16.06 8.03 -6.23
C ALA A 25 16.94 8.59 -7.36
N ILE A 26 18.25 8.74 -7.14
CA ILE A 26 19.20 9.22 -8.15
C ILE A 26 19.16 8.32 -9.40
N ILE A 27 19.20 7.01 -9.22
CA ILE A 27 19.14 6.03 -10.31
C ILE A 27 17.85 6.20 -11.13
N THR A 28 16.70 6.38 -10.47
CA THR A 28 15.40 6.55 -11.13
C THR A 28 15.33 7.87 -11.93
N PHE A 29 16.07 8.91 -11.51
CA PHE A 29 16.14 10.18 -12.23
C PHE A 29 17.07 10.14 -13.46
N LEU A 30 17.88 9.08 -13.65
CA LEU A 30 18.71 8.97 -14.85
C LEU A 30 17.84 8.94 -16.12
N PRO A 31 18.20 9.74 -17.15
CA PRO A 31 17.41 9.87 -18.39
C PRO A 31 17.16 8.52 -19.09
N ALA A 32 18.12 7.60 -19.01
CA ALA A 32 18.02 6.27 -19.60
C ALA A 32 16.90 5.43 -18.94
N ILE A 33 16.87 5.44 -17.61
CA ILE A 33 15.86 4.68 -16.83
C ILE A 33 14.49 5.35 -16.96
N ARG A 34 14.46 6.68 -16.89
CA ARG A 34 13.23 7.43 -17.11
C ARG A 34 12.63 7.16 -18.50
N ARG A 35 13.43 7.15 -19.56
CA ARG A 35 12.96 6.78 -20.91
C ARG A 35 12.41 5.36 -20.96
N LEU A 36 13.08 4.40 -20.34
CA LEU A 36 12.62 3.01 -20.29
C LEU A 36 11.28 2.87 -19.58
N LEU A 37 11.11 3.55 -18.45
CA LEU A 37 9.88 3.54 -17.67
C LEU A 37 8.73 4.32 -18.33
N THR A 38 9.03 5.40 -19.06
CA THR A 38 8.01 6.27 -19.67
C THR A 38 7.66 5.83 -21.12
N SER A 39 8.51 5.00 -21.74
CA SER A 39 8.32 4.58 -23.14
C SER A 39 7.10 3.68 -23.36
N ASN A 40 6.67 2.95 -22.34
CA ASN A 40 5.52 2.06 -22.43
C ASN A 40 4.73 2.07 -21.12
N GLN A 41 3.55 2.67 -21.15
CA GLN A 41 2.68 2.80 -19.97
C GLN A 41 2.34 1.44 -19.33
N HIS A 42 2.16 0.38 -20.13
CA HIS A 42 1.90 -0.96 -19.60
C HIS A 42 3.09 -1.53 -18.82
N VAL A 43 4.31 -1.29 -19.29
CA VAL A 43 5.54 -1.73 -18.58
C VAL A 43 5.69 -0.95 -17.28
N HIS A 44 5.46 0.35 -17.30
CA HIS A 44 5.49 1.21 -16.12
C HIS A 44 4.50 0.73 -15.05
N ASP A 45 3.23 0.53 -15.42
CA ASP A 45 2.19 0.09 -14.50
C ASP A 45 2.47 -1.31 -13.93
N PHE A 46 3.03 -2.20 -14.74
CA PHE A 46 3.41 -3.54 -14.31
C PHE A 46 4.59 -3.51 -13.33
N VAL A 47 5.62 -2.73 -13.61
CA VAL A 47 6.79 -2.56 -12.73
C VAL A 47 6.37 -1.95 -11.40
N LEU A 48 5.55 -0.90 -11.42
CA LEU A 48 5.00 -0.31 -10.21
C LEU A 48 4.18 -1.32 -9.38
N LEU A 49 3.35 -2.13 -10.05
CA LEU A 49 2.57 -3.17 -9.38
C LEU A 49 3.47 -4.19 -8.67
N ILE A 50 4.53 -4.66 -9.34
CA ILE A 50 5.47 -5.64 -8.77
C ILE A 50 6.21 -5.04 -7.57
N LEU A 51 6.80 -3.86 -7.73
CA LEU A 51 7.56 -3.19 -6.67
C LEU A 51 6.69 -2.84 -5.47
N ASP A 52 5.49 -2.33 -5.72
CA ASP A 52 4.52 -2.03 -4.67
C ASP A 52 4.06 -3.29 -3.92
N SER A 53 3.81 -4.38 -4.65
CA SER A 53 3.40 -5.66 -4.04
C SER A 53 4.51 -6.29 -3.20
N LEU A 54 5.78 -6.19 -3.65
CA LEU A 54 6.95 -6.61 -2.87
C LEU A 54 7.11 -5.75 -1.62
N GLY A 55 7.04 -4.43 -1.77
CA GLY A 55 7.10 -3.49 -0.65
C GLY A 55 6.02 -3.76 0.39
N LEU A 56 4.77 -3.95 -0.06
CA LEU A 56 3.65 -4.29 0.81
C LEU A 56 3.93 -5.57 1.62
N GLY A 57 4.39 -6.64 0.95
CA GLY A 57 4.71 -7.91 1.60
C GLY A 57 5.83 -7.77 2.63
N VAL A 58 6.96 -7.19 2.23
CA VAL A 58 8.13 -7.02 3.10
C VAL A 58 7.80 -6.14 4.31
N PHE A 59 7.17 -4.98 4.11
CA PHE A 59 6.85 -4.08 5.22
C PHE A 59 5.77 -4.65 6.14
N THR A 60 4.82 -5.43 5.63
CA THR A 60 3.85 -6.15 6.48
C THR A 60 4.56 -7.08 7.45
N VAL A 61 5.48 -7.91 6.97
CA VAL A 61 6.21 -8.87 7.85
C VAL A 61 7.23 -8.18 8.75
N VAL A 62 7.90 -7.11 8.30
CA VAL A 62 8.79 -6.31 9.14
C VAL A 62 8.01 -5.67 10.29
N GLY A 63 6.80 -5.15 10.03
CA GLY A 63 5.91 -4.64 11.07
C GLY A 63 5.54 -5.70 12.11
N ILE A 64 5.27 -6.94 11.68
CA ILE A 64 5.01 -8.09 12.56
C ILE A 64 6.24 -8.43 13.38
N GLN A 65 7.42 -8.53 12.77
CA GLN A 65 8.68 -8.79 13.47
C GLN A 65 8.95 -7.74 14.56
N THR A 66 8.77 -6.47 14.22
CA THR A 66 8.94 -5.36 15.17
C THR A 66 7.93 -5.47 16.33
N ALA A 67 6.68 -5.81 16.04
CA ALA A 67 5.68 -6.00 17.09
C ALA A 67 6.03 -7.15 18.05
N TYR A 68 6.57 -8.24 17.54
CA TYR A 68 7.04 -9.37 18.38
C TYR A 68 8.32 -9.05 19.16
N SER A 69 9.23 -8.24 18.62
CA SER A 69 10.49 -7.91 19.30
C SER A 69 10.30 -7.00 20.52
N VAL A 70 9.27 -6.16 20.51
CA VAL A 70 9.07 -5.14 21.56
C VAL A 70 8.26 -5.67 22.73
N SER A 71 7.56 -6.80 22.59
CA SER A 71 6.64 -7.24 23.66
C SER A 71 6.28 -8.72 23.59
N THR A 72 6.75 -9.45 24.55
CA THR A 72 6.24 -10.78 24.92
C THR A 72 4.83 -10.62 25.53
N GLY A 73 3.79 -11.10 24.86
CA GLY A 73 2.42 -11.15 25.44
C GLY A 73 1.41 -10.18 24.83
N ARG A 74 1.73 -9.43 23.79
CA ARG A 74 0.73 -8.62 23.06
C ARG A 74 -0.19 -9.52 22.25
N GLY A 75 -1.50 -9.18 22.26
CA GLY A 75 -2.51 -9.95 21.54
C GLY A 75 -2.23 -10.01 20.02
N ALA A 76 -2.54 -11.14 19.40
CA ALA A 76 -2.35 -11.36 17.96
C ALA A 76 -2.98 -10.24 17.10
N PHE A 77 -4.06 -9.63 17.56
CA PHE A 77 -4.70 -8.50 16.89
C PHE A 77 -3.75 -7.31 16.71
N LEU A 78 -3.04 -6.91 17.77
CA LEU A 78 -2.10 -5.78 17.69
C LEU A 78 -0.96 -6.07 16.72
N VAL A 79 -0.44 -7.30 16.73
CA VAL A 79 0.65 -7.71 15.84
C VAL A 79 0.21 -7.65 14.38
N VAL A 80 -0.97 -8.19 14.05
CA VAL A 80 -1.56 -8.10 12.70
C VAL A 80 -1.80 -6.65 12.32
N PHE A 81 -2.39 -5.86 13.22
CA PHE A 81 -2.69 -4.45 12.98
C PHE A 81 -1.43 -3.64 12.66
N VAL A 82 -0.37 -3.78 13.46
CA VAL A 82 0.92 -3.10 13.23
C VAL A 82 1.53 -3.55 11.89
N GLY A 83 1.50 -4.84 11.58
CA GLY A 83 1.97 -5.35 10.30
C GLY A 83 1.25 -4.72 9.12
N VAL A 84 -0.08 -4.71 9.16
CA VAL A 84 -0.92 -4.14 8.09
C VAL A 84 -0.68 -2.64 7.93
N ILE A 85 -0.69 -1.87 9.01
CA ILE A 85 -0.44 -0.42 8.97
C ILE A 85 0.97 -0.11 8.43
N THR A 86 1.97 -0.90 8.83
CA THR A 86 3.35 -0.71 8.34
C THR A 86 3.43 -1.02 6.84
N GLY A 87 2.82 -2.10 6.39
CA GLY A 87 2.80 -2.48 4.98
C GLY A 87 2.08 -1.46 4.09
N VAL A 88 0.87 -1.10 4.48
CA VAL A 88 0.00 -0.18 3.71
C VAL A 88 0.50 1.26 3.79
N GLY A 89 1.07 1.67 4.92
CA GLY A 89 1.42 3.06 5.21
C GLY A 89 2.40 3.68 4.21
N GLY A 90 3.40 2.91 3.75
CA GLY A 90 4.34 3.38 2.74
C GLY A 90 3.68 3.75 1.42
N GLY A 91 2.77 2.91 0.93
CA GLY A 91 2.00 3.16 -0.29
C GLY A 91 1.09 4.38 -0.17
N VAL A 92 0.39 4.52 0.97
CA VAL A 92 -0.47 5.68 1.25
C VAL A 92 0.34 6.97 1.29
N LEU A 93 1.48 7.00 1.99
CA LEU A 93 2.35 8.17 2.05
C LEU A 93 2.88 8.55 0.67
N ARG A 94 3.33 7.57 -0.13
CA ARG A 94 3.78 7.81 -1.50
C ARG A 94 2.69 8.49 -2.33
N ASP A 95 1.48 7.97 -2.31
CA ASP A 95 0.38 8.46 -3.13
C ASP A 95 -0.04 9.87 -2.69
N VAL A 96 -0.13 10.12 -1.38
CA VAL A 96 -0.42 11.45 -0.82
C VAL A 96 0.65 12.47 -1.22
N LEU A 97 1.94 12.12 -1.12
CA LEU A 97 3.04 13.00 -1.52
C LEU A 97 3.08 13.25 -3.03
N ALA A 98 2.62 12.28 -3.84
CA ALA A 98 2.48 12.44 -5.28
C ALA A 98 1.24 13.26 -5.69
N GLY A 99 0.36 13.62 -4.75
CA GLY A 99 -0.90 14.31 -5.04
C GLY A 99 -1.94 13.40 -5.71
N GLU A 100 -1.75 12.09 -5.63
CA GLU A 100 -2.63 11.09 -6.21
C GLU A 100 -3.60 10.54 -5.16
N LYS A 101 -4.73 9.97 -5.63
CA LYS A 101 -5.66 9.28 -4.72
C LYS A 101 -5.00 7.99 -4.23
N PRO A 102 -4.84 7.80 -2.90
CA PRO A 102 -4.19 6.63 -2.37
C PRO A 102 -4.81 5.33 -2.90
N TYR A 103 -3.94 4.42 -3.30
CA TYR A 103 -4.28 3.14 -3.95
C TYR A 103 -5.24 2.28 -3.10
N ILE A 104 -5.13 2.41 -1.78
CA ILE A 104 -6.01 1.72 -0.82
C ILE A 104 -7.49 2.08 -1.00
N PHE A 105 -7.81 3.32 -1.42
CA PHE A 105 -9.19 3.76 -1.66
C PHE A 105 -9.70 3.38 -3.05
N VAL A 106 -8.80 3.14 -3.99
CA VAL A 106 -9.14 2.79 -5.38
C VAL A 106 -9.22 1.28 -5.58
N LYS A 107 -8.31 0.54 -4.92
CA LYS A 107 -8.21 -0.92 -5.03
C LYS A 107 -8.33 -1.57 -3.64
N HIS A 108 -9.55 -1.87 -3.25
CA HIS A 108 -9.91 -2.44 -1.94
C HIS A 108 -9.15 -3.72 -1.55
N ILE A 109 -8.66 -4.49 -2.51
CA ILE A 109 -7.92 -5.74 -2.28
C ILE A 109 -6.49 -5.48 -1.78
N TYR A 110 -6.02 -4.22 -1.83
CA TYR A 110 -4.69 -3.84 -1.35
C TYR A 110 -4.50 -4.16 0.14
N ALA A 111 -5.40 -3.65 0.98
CA ALA A 111 -5.38 -3.91 2.41
C ALA A 111 -5.71 -5.37 2.74
N CYS A 112 -6.66 -5.99 2.02
CA CYS A 112 -7.02 -7.39 2.23
C CYS A 112 -5.84 -8.35 2.00
N ALA A 113 -4.98 -8.07 1.01
CA ALA A 113 -3.78 -8.86 0.78
C ALA A 113 -2.80 -8.78 1.97
N SER A 114 -2.57 -7.57 2.49
CA SER A 114 -1.73 -7.37 3.67
C SER A 114 -2.32 -8.07 4.91
N ILE A 115 -3.64 -7.98 5.12
CA ILE A 115 -4.32 -8.67 6.24
C ILE A 115 -4.14 -10.19 6.11
N ALA A 116 -4.39 -10.76 4.92
CA ALA A 116 -4.26 -12.20 4.69
C ALA A 116 -2.83 -12.69 4.98
N GLY A 117 -1.81 -11.99 4.46
CA GLY A 117 -0.41 -12.32 4.73
C GLY A 117 -0.01 -12.13 6.18
N ALA A 118 -0.51 -11.08 6.85
CA ALA A 118 -0.24 -10.83 8.26
C ALA A 118 -0.84 -11.92 9.15
N VAL A 119 -2.08 -12.32 8.91
CA VAL A 119 -2.73 -13.41 9.65
C VAL A 119 -2.00 -14.73 9.45
N ALA A 120 -1.65 -15.07 8.20
CA ALA A 120 -0.87 -16.27 7.90
C ALA A 120 0.50 -16.25 8.60
N CYS A 121 1.20 -15.11 8.55
CA CYS A 121 2.47 -14.93 9.23
C CYS A 121 2.35 -15.19 10.74
N VAL A 122 1.36 -14.60 11.41
CA VAL A 122 1.13 -14.78 12.87
C VAL A 122 0.81 -16.22 13.21
N ILE A 123 0.04 -16.94 12.38
CA ILE A 123 -0.28 -18.36 12.60
C ILE A 123 0.98 -19.22 12.50
N ILE A 124 1.78 -19.02 11.42
CA ILE A 124 2.99 -19.81 11.16
C ILE A 124 4.09 -19.45 12.17
N TRP A 125 4.09 -18.23 12.73
CA TRP A 125 5.09 -17.78 13.70
C TRP A 125 5.24 -18.71 14.90
N ARG A 126 4.16 -19.40 15.29
CA ARG A 126 4.16 -20.37 16.40
C ARG A 126 5.06 -21.59 16.15
N PHE A 127 5.34 -21.89 14.87
CA PHE A 127 6.13 -23.05 14.47
C PHE A 127 7.56 -22.66 14.08
N ASN A 128 7.69 -21.65 13.25
CA ASN A 128 8.99 -21.17 12.76
C ASN A 128 8.90 -19.72 12.31
N SER A 129 9.65 -18.84 12.96
CA SER A 129 9.64 -17.40 12.65
C SER A 129 10.17 -17.09 11.24
N THR A 130 11.22 -17.78 10.78
CA THR A 130 11.79 -17.57 9.45
C THR A 130 10.81 -18.01 8.36
N ALA A 131 10.19 -19.17 8.52
CA ALA A 131 9.17 -19.65 7.60
C ALA A 131 7.95 -18.75 7.57
N ALA A 132 7.54 -18.20 8.72
CA ALA A 132 6.42 -17.27 8.84
C ALA A 132 6.65 -15.99 8.04
N VAL A 133 7.84 -15.40 8.13
CA VAL A 133 8.23 -14.19 7.39
C VAL A 133 8.17 -14.43 5.88
N ILE A 134 8.78 -15.50 5.42
CA ILE A 134 8.82 -15.83 3.98
C ILE A 134 7.43 -16.13 3.47
N ALA A 135 6.67 -16.98 4.17
CA ALA A 135 5.31 -17.34 3.77
C ALA A 135 4.37 -16.13 3.82
N GLY A 136 4.43 -15.30 4.86
CA GLY A 136 3.62 -14.10 4.98
C GLY A 136 3.87 -13.12 3.83
N ALA A 137 5.11 -12.82 3.52
CA ALA A 137 5.47 -11.94 2.41
C ALA A 137 5.05 -12.53 1.05
N ALA A 138 5.27 -13.83 0.86
CA ALA A 138 4.86 -14.52 -0.37
C ALA A 138 3.34 -14.50 -0.57
N ILE A 139 2.56 -14.73 0.48
CA ILE A 139 1.09 -14.69 0.42
C ILE A 139 0.62 -13.29 0.02
N VAL A 140 1.15 -12.21 0.65
CA VAL A 140 0.81 -10.84 0.26
C VAL A 140 1.09 -10.62 -1.22
N PHE A 141 2.29 -10.98 -1.67
CA PHE A 141 2.72 -10.81 -3.06
C PHE A 141 1.83 -11.57 -4.04
N VAL A 142 1.59 -12.85 -3.79
CA VAL A 142 0.75 -13.70 -4.65
C VAL A 142 -0.69 -13.19 -4.71
N VAL A 143 -1.30 -12.86 -3.57
CA VAL A 143 -2.67 -12.33 -3.53
C VAL A 143 -2.76 -11.02 -4.30
N ARG A 144 -1.75 -10.15 -4.22
CA ARG A 144 -1.68 -8.90 -4.99
C ARG A 144 -1.61 -9.14 -6.49
N LEU A 145 -0.77 -10.07 -6.94
CA LEU A 145 -0.65 -10.41 -8.36
C LEU A 145 -1.94 -11.04 -8.89
N LEU A 146 -2.53 -11.98 -8.14
CA LEU A 146 -3.80 -12.58 -8.51
C LEU A 146 -4.92 -11.53 -8.59
N ALA A 147 -5.02 -10.65 -7.61
CA ALA A 147 -5.99 -9.57 -7.60
C ALA A 147 -5.84 -8.62 -8.80
N ALA A 148 -4.59 -8.34 -9.19
CA ALA A 148 -4.31 -7.53 -10.37
C ALA A 148 -4.63 -8.27 -11.68
N HIS A 149 -4.28 -9.56 -11.76
CA HIS A 149 -4.55 -10.40 -12.94
C HIS A 149 -6.04 -10.59 -13.19
N PHE A 150 -6.78 -10.96 -12.13
CA PHE A 150 -8.23 -11.18 -12.23
C PHE A 150 -9.07 -9.90 -12.14
N ARG A 151 -8.41 -8.74 -12.03
CA ARG A 151 -9.09 -7.43 -11.86
C ARG A 151 -10.16 -7.44 -10.78
N TRP A 152 -9.90 -8.15 -9.68
CA TRP A 152 -10.85 -8.21 -8.58
C TRP A 152 -11.12 -6.80 -8.04
N SER A 153 -12.39 -6.42 -8.03
CA SER A 153 -12.88 -5.21 -7.38
C SER A 153 -13.96 -5.61 -6.38
N LEU A 154 -13.87 -5.10 -5.16
CA LEU A 154 -15.00 -5.22 -4.22
C LEU A 154 -16.17 -4.39 -4.75
N PRO A 155 -17.43 -4.81 -4.50
CA PRO A 155 -18.60 -4.04 -4.86
C PRO A 155 -18.46 -2.61 -4.31
N LYS A 156 -18.61 -1.62 -5.18
CA LYS A 156 -18.73 -0.24 -4.73
C LYS A 156 -20.07 -0.13 -4.03
N ALA A 157 -20.08 0.38 -2.81
CA ALA A 157 -21.31 0.85 -2.21
C ALA A 157 -21.81 2.00 -3.11
N ASP A 158 -22.85 1.76 -3.87
CA ASP A 158 -23.54 2.83 -4.59
C ASP A 158 -23.91 3.88 -3.56
N ARG A 159 -23.56 5.13 -3.85
CA ARG A 159 -23.98 6.23 -3.02
C ARG A 159 -25.50 6.25 -3.03
N PHE A 160 -26.12 5.80 -1.95
CA PHE A 160 -27.51 6.05 -1.69
C PHE A 160 -27.67 7.55 -1.46
N GLY A 161 -27.87 8.30 -2.53
CA GLY A 161 -28.28 9.68 -2.55
C GLY A 161 -28.97 9.93 -3.87
N PRO A 162 -30.24 10.42 -3.87
CA PRO A 162 -30.84 10.86 -5.11
C PRO A 162 -29.96 11.93 -5.72
N ALA A 163 -29.70 11.82 -7.02
CA ALA A 163 -29.05 12.88 -7.79
C ALA A 163 -29.82 14.17 -7.52
N LEU A 164 -29.17 15.16 -6.95
CA LEU A 164 -29.74 16.50 -6.88
C LEU A 164 -30.07 16.91 -8.32
N PRO A 165 -31.25 17.41 -8.61
CA PRO A 165 -31.59 17.90 -9.94
C PRO A 165 -30.57 18.96 -10.30
N GLN A 166 -29.91 18.78 -11.43
CA GLN A 166 -29.10 19.85 -12.01
C GLN A 166 -30.06 21.00 -12.32
N GLU A 167 -29.79 22.12 -11.71
CA GLU A 167 -30.47 23.40 -11.95
C GLU A 167 -30.45 23.71 -13.45
N GLN A 168 -31.57 23.44 -14.09
CA GLN A 168 -31.91 24.02 -15.40
C GLN A 168 -32.27 25.50 -15.20
N SER A 169 -31.29 26.34 -14.88
CA SER A 169 -31.52 27.79 -14.68
C SER A 169 -30.59 28.67 -15.50
N GLU A 170 -30.20 28.20 -16.70
CA GLU A 170 -29.40 29.06 -17.58
C GLU A 170 -29.93 29.18 -19.03
N ASN A 171 -31.20 28.79 -19.27
CA ASN A 171 -31.78 28.88 -20.63
C ASN A 171 -33.01 29.77 -20.76
N ASP A 172 -33.50 30.39 -19.66
CA ASP A 172 -34.68 31.25 -19.76
C ASP A 172 -34.35 32.75 -19.80
N GLU A 173 -33.09 33.16 -19.66
CA GLU A 173 -32.71 34.57 -19.69
C GLU A 173 -32.39 35.11 -21.10
N ASN A 174 -32.28 34.22 -22.12
CA ASN A 174 -31.92 34.64 -23.48
C ASN A 174 -33.09 34.71 -24.47
N THR A 175 -34.33 34.63 -23.99
CA THR A 175 -35.54 34.69 -24.87
C THR A 175 -36.41 35.93 -24.66
N GLN A 176 -35.95 36.90 -23.87
CA GLN A 176 -36.74 38.15 -23.66
C GLN A 176 -36.06 39.43 -24.18
N GLU A 177 -34.98 39.34 -24.96
CA GLU A 177 -34.48 40.53 -25.67
C GLU A 177 -34.44 40.28 -27.21
N ILE A 178 -35.63 40.20 -27.84
CA ILE A 178 -35.83 40.60 -29.25
C ILE A 178 -37.21 41.25 -29.37
#